data_4b093d54f64d3b4a95481f213654ccdf
#
_entry.id   4b093d54f64d3b4a95481f213654ccdf
#
_cell.length_a   1.000
_cell.length_b   1.000
_cell.length_c   1.000
_cell.angle_alpha   90.00
_cell.angle_beta   90.00
_cell.angle_gamma   90.00
#
_symmetry.space_group_name_H-M   'P 1'
#
loop_
_entity.id
_entity.type
_entity.pdbx_description
1 polymer ?
#
loop_
_entity_poly.entity_id
_entity_poly.type
_entity_poly.pdbx_seq_one_letter_code
_entity_poly.pdbx_strand_id
1 'polypeptide(L)'
;MQAINSTTNRFGGVLILPEALPDDPETFAAQLHHSLASWRAEGFLVVWLEVPIAKSKLIHEAVEQGFAFHHSGDGYLMLTYQLVADSFIPPYSTHYIGAGGVVINDREELLVVSERYRGSDNRPPHYKLPGGALNQGEHLATAVVREVHEETGIEAEFQRLVCFRHWHGYRYGKSDIYFVCRLRPLNETIVKQDEEIAHCLWMPLGEYLDAEHVSFFNKQIVRAALSSPGVAPTTMEDHRNPELLEFFMPEGLD
;
A
#
# COMPACT_ATOMS: atom_id res chain seq x y z
N MET A 1 18.19 -3.28 -39.71
CA MET A 1 16.96 -3.53 -38.92
C MET A 1 16.65 -2.23 -38.23
N GLN A 2 15.39 -1.87 -38.02
CA GLN A 2 15.01 -0.67 -37.31
C GLN A 2 14.82 -1.01 -35.83
N ALA A 3 15.20 -0.09 -34.91
CA ALA A 3 14.95 -0.25 -33.49
C ALA A 3 13.44 -0.30 -33.20
N ILE A 4 13.06 -1.03 -32.14
CA ILE A 4 11.67 -1.11 -31.69
C ILE A 4 11.18 0.30 -31.30
N ASN A 5 9.96 0.63 -31.70
CA ASN A 5 9.39 1.92 -31.36
C ASN A 5 9.27 2.08 -29.84
N SER A 6 9.72 3.22 -29.35
CA SER A 6 9.85 3.49 -27.92
C SER A 6 9.72 4.96 -27.61
N THR A 7 9.47 5.27 -26.36
CA THR A 7 9.52 6.62 -25.78
C THR A 7 10.68 6.72 -24.79
N THR A 8 10.96 7.92 -24.31
CA THR A 8 12.02 8.15 -23.32
C THR A 8 11.44 8.76 -22.04
N ASN A 9 12.08 8.49 -20.90
CA ASN A 9 11.75 9.13 -19.64
C ASN A 9 12.81 10.15 -19.22
N ARG A 10 12.49 10.99 -18.25
CA ARG A 10 13.37 12.03 -17.71
C ARG A 10 14.65 11.52 -17.01
N PHE A 11 14.79 10.20 -16.85
CA PHE A 11 15.92 9.57 -16.16
C PHE A 11 16.91 8.90 -17.14
N GLY A 12 16.83 9.24 -18.44
CA GLY A 12 17.66 8.62 -19.46
C GLY A 12 17.26 7.17 -19.78
N GLY A 13 16.03 6.80 -19.50
CA GLY A 13 15.50 5.48 -19.80
C GLY A 13 14.69 5.45 -21.11
N VAL A 14 14.74 4.30 -21.78
CA VAL A 14 13.90 3.95 -22.94
C VAL A 14 12.72 3.11 -22.47
N LEU A 15 11.51 3.43 -22.92
CA LEU A 15 10.29 2.67 -22.65
C LEU A 15 9.80 2.05 -23.97
N ILE A 16 9.82 0.74 -24.05
CA ILE A 16 9.24 -0.01 -25.19
C ILE A 16 7.73 -0.06 -24.97
N LEU A 17 6.98 0.45 -25.96
CA LEU A 17 5.53 0.46 -25.89
C LEU A 17 4.95 -0.93 -26.22
N PRO A 18 3.91 -1.41 -25.51
CA PRO A 18 3.31 -2.72 -25.73
C PRO A 18 2.84 -2.97 -27.16
N GLU A 19 2.32 -1.93 -27.82
CA GLU A 19 1.86 -1.97 -29.21
C GLU A 19 3.00 -2.11 -30.24
N ALA A 20 4.23 -1.78 -29.85
CA ALA A 20 5.41 -1.94 -30.70
C ALA A 20 5.99 -3.35 -30.69
N LEU A 21 5.52 -4.21 -29.79
CA LEU A 21 6.01 -5.58 -29.66
C LEU A 21 5.46 -6.47 -30.77
N PRO A 22 6.31 -7.19 -31.52
CA PRO A 22 5.84 -8.19 -32.49
C PRO A 22 5.21 -9.38 -31.78
N ASP A 23 4.44 -10.18 -32.51
CA ASP A 23 3.81 -11.38 -31.95
C ASP A 23 4.74 -12.60 -32.01
N ASP A 24 5.70 -12.58 -32.91
CA ASP A 24 6.65 -13.66 -33.12
C ASP A 24 7.90 -13.48 -32.23
N PRO A 25 8.24 -14.49 -31.40
CA PRO A 25 9.40 -14.42 -30.50
C PRO A 25 10.76 -14.26 -31.21
N GLU A 26 10.98 -14.93 -32.33
CA GLU A 26 12.25 -14.84 -33.05
C GLU A 26 12.46 -13.45 -33.65
N THR A 27 11.38 -12.87 -34.21
CA THR A 27 11.36 -11.49 -34.69
C THR A 27 11.62 -10.51 -33.55
N PHE A 28 10.98 -10.73 -32.41
CA PHE A 28 11.18 -9.90 -31.22
C PHE A 28 12.64 -9.98 -30.74
N ALA A 29 13.19 -11.17 -30.60
CA ALA A 29 14.57 -11.38 -30.14
C ALA A 29 15.58 -10.62 -31.03
N ALA A 30 15.45 -10.74 -32.35
CA ALA A 30 16.31 -10.06 -33.31
C ALA A 30 16.19 -8.52 -33.23
N GLN A 31 14.96 -8.01 -33.17
CA GLN A 31 14.71 -6.57 -33.06
C GLN A 31 15.20 -6.02 -31.71
N LEU A 32 14.97 -6.73 -30.60
CA LEU A 32 15.43 -6.34 -29.28
C LEU A 32 16.95 -6.24 -29.22
N HIS A 33 17.65 -7.25 -29.72
CA HIS A 33 19.10 -7.25 -29.78
C HIS A 33 19.64 -6.02 -30.54
N HIS A 34 19.08 -5.73 -31.71
CA HIS A 34 19.46 -4.56 -32.51
C HIS A 34 19.17 -3.26 -31.76
N SER A 35 18.00 -3.16 -31.12
CA SER A 35 17.56 -1.98 -30.37
C SER A 35 18.46 -1.69 -29.17
N LEU A 36 18.85 -2.73 -28.41
CA LEU A 36 19.76 -2.58 -27.27
C LEU A 36 21.12 -2.02 -27.70
N ALA A 37 21.63 -2.44 -28.86
CA ALA A 37 22.89 -1.92 -29.40
C ALA A 37 22.76 -0.44 -29.82
N SER A 38 21.64 -0.06 -30.47
CA SER A 38 21.35 1.33 -30.86
C SER A 38 21.25 2.24 -29.64
N TRP A 39 20.39 1.89 -28.69
CA TRP A 39 20.16 2.72 -27.49
C TRP A 39 21.42 2.86 -26.61
N ARG A 40 22.27 1.81 -26.58
CA ARG A 40 23.57 1.92 -25.90
C ARG A 40 24.48 2.93 -26.61
N ALA A 41 24.51 2.92 -27.93
CA ALA A 41 25.30 3.87 -28.72
C ALA A 41 24.77 5.31 -28.62
N GLU A 42 23.47 5.48 -28.40
CA GLU A 42 22.79 6.76 -28.18
C GLU A 42 22.97 7.29 -26.74
N GLY A 43 23.54 6.49 -25.83
CA GLY A 43 23.85 6.90 -24.45
C GLY A 43 22.70 6.74 -23.46
N PHE A 44 21.67 5.96 -23.79
CA PHE A 44 20.62 5.63 -22.82
C PHE A 44 21.16 4.71 -21.72
N LEU A 45 20.52 4.77 -20.55
CA LEU A 45 20.97 4.11 -19.32
C LEU A 45 20.24 2.79 -19.04
N VAL A 46 18.91 2.80 -19.21
CA VAL A 46 18.02 1.70 -18.83
C VAL A 46 16.95 1.51 -19.89
N VAL A 47 16.57 0.27 -20.15
CA VAL A 47 15.39 -0.07 -20.95
C VAL A 47 14.29 -0.64 -20.06
N TRP A 48 13.08 -0.16 -20.25
CA TRP A 48 11.85 -0.64 -19.64
C TRP A 48 11.00 -1.33 -20.70
N LEU A 49 10.61 -2.56 -20.43
CA LEU A 49 9.84 -3.40 -21.34
C LEU A 49 8.56 -3.86 -20.64
N GLU A 50 7.43 -3.33 -21.07
CA GLU A 50 6.12 -3.78 -20.64
C GLU A 50 5.64 -4.89 -21.58
N VAL A 51 5.48 -6.10 -21.04
CA VAL A 51 4.98 -7.26 -21.78
C VAL A 51 3.57 -7.59 -21.35
N PRO A 52 2.55 -7.36 -22.20
CA PRO A 52 1.18 -7.79 -21.90
C PRO A 52 1.08 -9.32 -21.75
N ILE A 53 0.16 -9.81 -20.92
CA ILE A 53 -0.09 -11.24 -20.71
C ILE A 53 -0.32 -11.96 -22.06
N ALA A 54 -1.05 -11.34 -22.98
CA ALA A 54 -1.29 -11.91 -24.32
C ALA A 54 0.00 -12.17 -25.12
N LYS A 55 1.09 -11.46 -24.80
CA LYS A 55 2.41 -11.60 -25.43
C LYS A 55 3.44 -12.26 -24.50
N SER A 56 3.01 -12.98 -23.47
CA SER A 56 3.89 -13.56 -22.44
C SER A 56 5.02 -14.47 -22.98
N LYS A 57 4.85 -15.07 -24.16
CA LYS A 57 5.90 -15.84 -24.83
C LYS A 57 7.16 -15.02 -25.19
N LEU A 58 7.06 -13.68 -25.24
CA LEU A 58 8.20 -12.80 -25.48
C LEU A 58 9.09 -12.62 -24.24
N ILE A 59 8.59 -12.97 -23.05
CA ILE A 59 9.32 -12.82 -21.78
C ILE A 59 10.60 -13.65 -21.79
N HIS A 60 10.53 -14.87 -22.32
CA HIS A 60 11.69 -15.76 -22.42
C HIS A 60 12.82 -15.09 -23.21
N GLU A 61 12.52 -14.53 -24.37
CA GLU A 61 13.49 -13.87 -25.24
C GLU A 61 14.13 -12.62 -24.59
N ALA A 62 13.34 -11.89 -23.83
CA ALA A 62 13.85 -10.74 -23.08
C ALA A 62 14.81 -11.19 -21.96
N VAL A 63 14.46 -12.24 -21.21
CA VAL A 63 15.30 -12.77 -20.13
C VAL A 63 16.61 -13.34 -20.68
N GLU A 64 16.58 -14.06 -21.81
CA GLU A 64 17.80 -14.56 -22.48
C GLU A 64 18.74 -13.42 -22.91
N GLN A 65 18.21 -12.23 -23.18
CA GLN A 65 19.00 -11.04 -23.47
C GLN A 65 19.39 -10.23 -22.22
N GLY A 66 19.09 -10.74 -21.01
CA GLY A 66 19.54 -10.17 -19.75
C GLY A 66 18.57 -9.22 -19.07
N PHE A 67 17.31 -9.18 -19.50
CA PHE A 67 16.27 -8.44 -18.76
C PHE A 67 15.96 -9.12 -17.42
N ALA A 68 15.74 -8.31 -16.40
CA ALA A 68 15.30 -8.73 -15.08
C ALA A 68 13.82 -8.35 -14.85
N PHE A 69 13.12 -9.17 -14.06
CA PHE A 69 11.76 -8.83 -13.63
C PHE A 69 11.79 -7.65 -12.68
N HIS A 70 10.91 -6.67 -12.92
CA HIS A 70 10.78 -5.51 -12.08
C HIS A 70 9.49 -5.56 -11.25
N HIS A 71 8.34 -5.62 -11.91
CA HIS A 71 7.03 -5.76 -11.26
C HIS A 71 5.98 -6.28 -12.23
N SER A 72 4.83 -6.68 -11.70
CA SER A 72 3.63 -6.96 -12.48
C SER A 72 2.55 -5.96 -12.15
N GLY A 73 1.74 -5.62 -13.15
CA GLY A 73 0.49 -4.89 -13.00
C GLY A 73 -0.69 -5.74 -13.48
N ASP A 74 -1.87 -5.13 -13.55
CA ASP A 74 -3.04 -5.79 -14.11
C ASP A 74 -2.85 -5.99 -15.61
N GLY A 75 -2.68 -7.25 -16.02
CA GLY A 75 -2.53 -7.63 -17.42
C GLY A 75 -1.12 -7.53 -18.02
N TYR A 76 -0.07 -7.22 -17.27
CA TYR A 76 1.30 -7.12 -17.79
C TYR A 76 2.38 -7.53 -16.80
N LEU A 77 3.59 -7.79 -17.34
CA LEU A 77 4.84 -7.89 -16.60
C LEU A 77 5.80 -6.80 -17.09
N MET A 78 6.35 -6.02 -16.16
CA MET A 78 7.42 -5.06 -16.45
C MET A 78 8.78 -5.71 -16.22
N LEU A 79 9.64 -5.61 -17.23
CA LEU A 79 11.04 -6.01 -17.17
C LEU A 79 11.95 -4.79 -17.38
N THR A 80 13.17 -4.88 -16.89
CA THR A 80 14.18 -3.82 -17.03
C THR A 80 15.52 -4.39 -17.48
N TYR A 81 16.28 -3.59 -18.22
CA TYR A 81 17.64 -3.91 -18.63
C TYR A 81 18.56 -2.70 -18.45
N GLN A 82 19.71 -2.89 -17.81
CA GLN A 82 20.71 -1.84 -17.64
C GLN A 82 21.64 -1.80 -18.88
N LEU A 83 21.50 -0.77 -19.71
CA LEU A 83 22.41 -0.52 -20.83
C LEU A 83 23.81 -0.13 -20.34
N VAL A 84 23.85 0.60 -19.22
CA VAL A 84 25.07 0.96 -18.49
C VAL A 84 25.00 0.27 -17.13
N ALA A 85 26.05 -0.43 -16.75
CA ALA A 85 26.12 -1.14 -15.48
C ALA A 85 25.87 -0.18 -14.30
N ASP A 86 25.18 -0.68 -13.28
CA ASP A 86 24.84 0.05 -12.06
C ASP A 86 23.97 1.31 -12.24
N SER A 87 23.36 1.47 -13.43
CA SER A 87 22.37 2.54 -13.64
C SER A 87 21.20 2.38 -12.70
N PHE A 88 20.71 3.50 -12.17
CA PHE A 88 19.61 3.49 -11.20
C PHE A 88 18.29 3.05 -11.84
N ILE A 89 17.71 2.00 -11.27
CA ILE A 89 16.35 1.56 -11.54
C ILE A 89 15.57 1.80 -10.25
N PRO A 90 14.55 2.69 -10.24
CA PRO A 90 13.74 2.92 -9.05
C PRO A 90 13.05 1.63 -8.63
N PRO A 91 13.10 1.24 -7.35
CA PRO A 91 12.41 0.03 -6.90
C PRO A 91 10.90 0.22 -7.05
N TYR A 92 10.21 -0.86 -7.38
CA TYR A 92 8.75 -0.91 -7.26
C TYR A 92 8.35 -0.79 -5.79
N SER A 93 7.06 -0.55 -5.49
CA SER A 93 6.57 -0.34 -4.13
C SER A 93 7.35 -1.12 -3.06
N THR A 94 7.91 -0.41 -2.09
CA THR A 94 8.74 -0.97 -1.01
C THR A 94 7.97 -1.15 0.30
N HIS A 95 6.74 -0.60 0.36
CA HIS A 95 5.92 -0.58 1.57
C HIS A 95 4.49 -1.00 1.29
N TYR A 96 3.92 -1.71 2.24
CA TYR A 96 2.49 -1.81 2.45
C TYR A 96 2.05 -0.65 3.34
N ILE A 97 0.83 -0.19 3.16
CA ILE A 97 0.25 0.87 3.98
C ILE A 97 -1.08 0.37 4.52
N GLY A 98 -1.26 0.50 5.83
CA GLY A 98 -2.50 0.16 6.52
C GLY A 98 -2.89 1.24 7.52
N ALA A 99 -4.13 1.18 7.97
CA ALA A 99 -4.66 2.07 8.98
C ALA A 99 -5.57 1.34 9.97
N GLY A 100 -5.54 1.78 11.24
CA GLY A 100 -6.44 1.31 12.27
C GLY A 100 -7.09 2.44 13.04
N GLY A 101 -8.36 2.23 13.40
CA GLY A 101 -9.19 3.18 14.08
C GLY A 101 -9.23 2.97 15.60
N VAL A 102 -8.83 3.96 16.38
CA VAL A 102 -9.17 4.06 17.79
C VAL A 102 -10.54 4.73 17.88
N VAL A 103 -11.57 3.92 18.11
CA VAL A 103 -12.97 4.35 18.22
C VAL A 103 -13.41 4.18 19.65
N ILE A 104 -13.77 5.28 20.33
CA ILE A 104 -14.18 5.27 21.73
C ILE A 104 -15.54 5.95 21.84
N ASN A 105 -16.48 5.29 22.52
CA ASN A 105 -17.82 5.82 22.74
C ASN A 105 -17.91 6.70 24.01
N ASP A 106 -19.08 7.28 24.25
CA ASP A 106 -19.31 8.16 25.39
C ASP A 106 -19.28 7.45 26.76
N ARG A 107 -19.26 6.10 26.77
CA ARG A 107 -19.10 5.27 27.97
C ARG A 107 -17.67 4.90 28.29
N GLU A 108 -16.70 5.51 27.58
CA GLU A 108 -15.27 5.17 27.67
C GLU A 108 -14.99 3.70 27.32
N GLU A 109 -15.69 3.16 26.32
CA GLU A 109 -15.44 1.82 25.78
C GLU A 109 -14.77 1.93 24.42
N LEU A 110 -13.74 1.11 24.22
CA LEU A 110 -12.96 0.99 22.98
C LEU A 110 -13.56 -0.08 22.08
N LEU A 111 -13.81 0.23 20.82
CA LEU A 111 -14.18 -0.75 19.82
C LEU A 111 -13.00 -1.63 19.49
N VAL A 112 -13.15 -2.94 19.68
CA VAL A 112 -12.09 -3.91 19.43
C VAL A 112 -12.60 -5.10 18.62
N VAL A 113 -11.72 -5.66 17.81
CA VAL A 113 -11.98 -6.84 17.00
C VAL A 113 -10.97 -7.95 17.27
N SER A 114 -11.36 -9.16 16.99
CA SER A 114 -10.49 -10.34 17.00
C SER A 114 -10.69 -11.12 15.71
N GLU A 115 -9.62 -11.36 14.97
CA GLU A 115 -9.67 -12.09 13.70
C GLU A 115 -10.06 -13.55 13.89
N ARG A 116 -10.77 -14.10 12.88
CA ARG A 116 -11.19 -15.51 12.83
C ARG A 116 -10.02 -16.43 12.51
N TYR A 117 -9.22 -16.05 11.52
CA TYR A 117 -8.09 -16.86 11.06
C TYR A 117 -6.85 -16.52 11.86
N ARG A 118 -6.71 -17.21 12.97
CA ARG A 118 -5.47 -17.29 13.73
C ARG A 118 -4.92 -18.68 13.51
N GLY A 119 -3.61 -18.78 13.31
CA GLY A 119 -3.00 -20.09 13.28
C GLY A 119 -3.54 -21.00 14.41
N SER A 120 -3.32 -22.28 14.35
CA SER A 120 -3.90 -23.37 15.17
C SER A 120 -3.71 -23.26 16.70
N ASP A 121 -3.64 -22.05 17.26
CA ASP A 121 -3.36 -21.80 18.66
C ASP A 121 -4.65 -21.69 19.48
N ASN A 122 -4.81 -22.55 20.47
CA ASN A 122 -5.81 -22.45 21.55
C ASN A 122 -5.59 -21.24 22.50
N ARG A 123 -5.04 -20.14 21.98
CA ARG A 123 -4.82 -18.93 22.77
C ARG A 123 -6.11 -18.13 22.93
N PRO A 124 -6.27 -17.37 24.03
CA PRO A 124 -7.42 -16.49 24.20
C PRO A 124 -7.50 -15.47 23.05
N PRO A 125 -8.71 -14.91 22.76
CA PRO A 125 -8.87 -13.91 21.74
C PRO A 125 -7.88 -12.77 21.90
N HIS A 126 -7.17 -12.44 20.82
CA HIS A 126 -6.29 -11.27 20.79
C HIS A 126 -7.07 -10.09 20.23
N TYR A 127 -7.47 -9.19 21.08
CA TYR A 127 -8.19 -7.99 20.66
C TYR A 127 -7.23 -6.95 20.13
N LYS A 128 -7.57 -6.43 18.95
CA LYS A 128 -6.86 -5.34 18.24
C LYS A 128 -7.85 -4.25 17.84
N LEU A 129 -7.32 -3.13 17.38
CA LEU A 129 -8.12 -2.10 16.74
C LEU A 129 -8.68 -2.62 15.40
N PRO A 130 -9.90 -2.25 15.02
CA PRO A 130 -10.40 -2.47 13.67
C PRO A 130 -9.56 -1.69 12.66
N GLY A 131 -9.34 -2.28 11.47
CA GLY A 131 -8.55 -1.65 10.42
C GLY A 131 -7.79 -2.64 9.56
N GLY A 132 -7.38 -2.17 8.38
CA GLY A 132 -6.76 -2.98 7.34
C GLY A 132 -5.89 -2.18 6.38
N ALA A 133 -5.77 -2.67 5.15
CA ALA A 133 -4.94 -2.09 4.11
C ALA A 133 -5.66 -0.97 3.36
N LEU A 134 -4.92 0.05 2.94
CA LEU A 134 -5.43 1.04 2.01
C LEU A 134 -5.54 0.43 0.61
N ASN A 135 -6.63 0.73 -0.09
CA ASN A 135 -6.77 0.44 -1.50
C ASN A 135 -5.98 1.44 -2.36
N GLN A 136 -5.65 1.04 -3.58
CA GLN A 136 -4.98 1.94 -4.52
C GLN A 136 -5.87 3.16 -4.81
N GLY A 137 -5.32 4.37 -4.63
CA GLY A 137 -6.03 5.62 -4.86
C GLY A 137 -7.00 6.03 -3.76
N GLU A 138 -7.01 5.33 -2.64
CA GLU A 138 -7.85 5.63 -1.48
C GLU A 138 -7.13 6.53 -0.48
N HIS A 139 -7.80 7.57 0.00
CA HIS A 139 -7.29 8.42 1.08
C HIS A 139 -7.28 7.70 2.43
N LEU A 140 -6.32 8.03 3.28
CA LEU A 140 -6.15 7.43 4.61
C LEU A 140 -7.40 7.59 5.49
N ALA A 141 -7.98 8.80 5.51
CA ALA A 141 -9.17 9.06 6.30
C ALA A 141 -10.37 8.23 5.82
N THR A 142 -10.53 8.05 4.51
CA THR A 142 -11.57 7.21 3.91
C THR A 142 -11.34 5.74 4.22
N ALA A 143 -10.10 5.27 4.04
CA ALA A 143 -9.74 3.88 4.25
C ALA A 143 -10.03 3.41 5.68
N VAL A 144 -9.60 4.16 6.68
CA VAL A 144 -9.81 3.77 8.08
C VAL A 144 -11.29 3.77 8.48
N VAL A 145 -12.09 4.70 7.97
CA VAL A 145 -13.55 4.73 8.19
C VAL A 145 -14.21 3.52 7.53
N ARG A 146 -13.84 3.20 6.29
CA ARG A 146 -14.33 2.03 5.56
C ARG A 146 -14.00 0.74 6.31
N GLU A 147 -12.74 0.52 6.71
CA GLU A 147 -12.31 -0.68 7.43
C GLU A 147 -13.07 -0.86 8.76
N VAL A 148 -13.21 0.22 9.54
CA VAL A 148 -14.01 0.19 10.78
C VAL A 148 -15.45 -0.24 10.48
N HIS A 149 -16.06 0.33 9.44
CA HIS A 149 -17.42 -0.03 9.06
C HIS A 149 -17.54 -1.47 8.56
N GLU A 150 -16.64 -1.91 7.68
CA GLU A 150 -16.64 -3.26 7.12
C GLU A 150 -16.47 -4.33 8.19
N GLU A 151 -15.52 -4.16 9.12
CA GLU A 151 -15.27 -5.15 10.18
C GLU A 151 -16.33 -5.16 11.29
N THR A 152 -16.97 -4.01 11.56
CA THR A 152 -17.76 -3.84 12.80
C THR A 152 -19.20 -3.35 12.61
N GLY A 153 -19.55 -2.82 11.44
CA GLY A 153 -20.83 -2.15 11.18
C GLY A 153 -20.96 -0.76 11.85
N ILE A 154 -19.91 -0.28 12.50
CA ILE A 154 -19.92 1.04 13.15
C ILE A 154 -19.68 2.12 12.12
N GLU A 155 -20.62 3.03 11.97
CA GLU A 155 -20.41 4.30 11.27
C GLU A 155 -19.55 5.21 12.14
N ALA A 156 -18.48 5.77 11.58
CA ALA A 156 -17.55 6.60 12.32
C ALA A 156 -17.11 7.82 11.50
N GLU A 157 -16.76 8.88 12.20
CA GLU A 157 -16.20 10.10 11.63
C GLU A 157 -14.71 10.19 11.95
N PHE A 158 -13.90 10.44 10.93
CA PHE A 158 -12.48 10.67 11.11
C PHE A 158 -12.23 11.95 11.89
N GLN A 159 -11.42 11.87 12.94
CA GLN A 159 -11.04 13.03 13.74
C GLN A 159 -9.60 13.45 13.52
N ARG A 160 -8.64 12.54 13.74
CA ARG A 160 -7.21 12.86 13.75
C ARG A 160 -6.36 11.64 13.34
N LEU A 161 -5.28 11.89 12.64
CA LEU A 161 -4.14 10.98 12.58
C LEU A 161 -3.29 11.18 13.84
N VAL A 162 -3.11 10.11 14.62
CA VAL A 162 -2.48 10.17 15.95
C VAL A 162 -1.00 9.84 15.90
N CYS A 163 -0.68 8.71 15.31
CA CYS A 163 0.68 8.19 15.19
C CYS A 163 0.76 7.16 14.07
N PHE A 164 1.95 6.66 13.80
CA PHE A 164 2.16 5.55 12.88
C PHE A 164 3.29 4.65 13.37
N ARG A 165 3.25 3.39 12.92
CA ARG A 165 4.33 2.43 13.07
C ARG A 165 5.00 2.22 11.72
N HIS A 166 6.32 2.20 11.70
CA HIS A 166 7.09 1.71 10.55
C HIS A 166 7.77 0.39 10.95
N TRP A 167 7.47 -0.67 10.20
CA TRP A 167 7.98 -2.01 10.48
C TRP A 167 8.67 -2.60 9.25
N HIS A 168 9.92 -3.06 9.45
CA HIS A 168 10.69 -3.78 8.43
C HIS A 168 10.48 -5.30 8.58
N GLY A 169 10.61 -6.03 7.46
CA GLY A 169 10.45 -7.48 7.47
C GLY A 169 8.99 -7.96 7.44
N TYR A 170 8.11 -7.18 6.84
CA TYR A 170 6.73 -7.59 6.58
C TYR A 170 6.64 -8.55 5.39
N ARG A 171 5.45 -8.75 4.81
CA ARG A 171 5.20 -9.73 3.73
C ARG A 171 6.09 -9.46 2.51
N TYR A 172 6.55 -10.53 1.86
CA TYR A 172 7.32 -10.49 0.61
C TYR A 172 8.58 -9.60 0.66
N GLY A 173 9.24 -9.53 1.81
CA GLY A 173 10.46 -8.72 1.98
C GLY A 173 10.24 -7.20 1.95
N LYS A 174 8.99 -6.75 2.01
CA LYS A 174 8.65 -5.31 2.06
C LYS A 174 8.54 -4.83 3.50
N SER A 175 8.50 -3.52 3.66
CA SER A 175 8.18 -2.86 4.93
C SER A 175 6.69 -2.55 5.02
N ASP A 176 6.23 -2.15 6.21
CA ASP A 176 4.85 -1.79 6.50
C ASP A 176 4.80 -0.47 7.25
N ILE A 177 3.90 0.42 6.84
CA ILE A 177 3.53 1.62 7.57
C ILE A 177 2.08 1.48 8.00
N TYR A 178 1.85 1.50 9.30
CA TYR A 178 0.52 1.40 9.87
C TYR A 178 0.15 2.68 10.61
N PHE A 179 -0.81 3.39 10.06
CA PHE A 179 -1.33 4.63 10.63
C PHE A 179 -2.39 4.35 11.68
N VAL A 180 -2.38 5.11 12.76
CA VAL A 180 -3.37 5.03 13.85
C VAL A 180 -4.17 6.32 13.86
N CYS A 181 -5.48 6.19 13.67
CA CYS A 181 -6.40 7.29 13.56
C CYS A 181 -7.41 7.27 14.70
N ARG A 182 -7.76 8.44 15.23
CA ARG A 182 -8.88 8.59 16.17
C ARG A 182 -10.14 8.88 15.38
N LEU A 183 -11.19 8.11 15.68
CA LEU A 183 -12.51 8.27 15.09
C LEU A 183 -13.56 8.45 16.18
N ARG A 184 -14.62 9.17 15.84
CA ARG A 184 -15.80 9.32 16.67
C ARG A 184 -16.91 8.41 16.13
N PRO A 185 -17.48 7.50 16.93
CA PRO A 185 -18.61 6.69 16.48
C PRO A 185 -19.85 7.55 16.28
N LEU A 186 -20.62 7.23 15.23
CA LEU A 186 -21.92 7.86 14.93
C LEU A 186 -23.09 6.95 15.32
N ASN A 187 -22.81 5.65 15.51
CA ASN A 187 -23.72 4.67 16.09
C ASN A 187 -22.94 3.73 17.02
N GLU A 188 -23.63 2.84 17.72
CA GLU A 188 -23.00 1.88 18.63
C GLU A 188 -23.44 0.43 18.40
N THR A 189 -24.31 0.19 17.42
CA THR A 189 -24.83 -1.14 17.11
C THR A 189 -23.80 -1.91 16.26
N ILE A 190 -23.18 -2.92 16.85
CA ILE A 190 -22.21 -3.77 16.17
C ILE A 190 -22.92 -4.73 15.22
N VAL A 191 -22.47 -4.75 13.97
CA VAL A 191 -22.81 -5.73 12.94
C VAL A 191 -21.49 -6.23 12.36
N LYS A 192 -20.89 -7.21 13.02
CA LYS A 192 -19.56 -7.68 12.62
C LYS A 192 -19.59 -8.45 11.29
N GLN A 193 -18.53 -8.32 10.53
CA GLN A 193 -18.27 -9.14 9.36
C GLN A 193 -17.89 -10.58 9.79
N ASP A 194 -18.65 -11.57 9.32
CA ASP A 194 -18.47 -12.95 9.78
C ASP A 194 -17.32 -13.70 9.08
N GLU A 195 -16.87 -13.24 7.91
CA GLU A 195 -15.81 -13.87 7.15
C GLU A 195 -14.44 -13.74 7.83
N GLU A 196 -14.12 -12.58 8.34
CA GLU A 196 -12.79 -12.28 8.88
C GLU A 196 -12.77 -12.08 10.40
N ILE A 197 -13.89 -11.63 11.00
CA ILE A 197 -13.97 -11.25 12.40
C ILE A 197 -14.67 -12.35 13.23
N ALA A 198 -13.95 -12.89 14.20
CA ALA A 198 -14.51 -13.83 15.19
C ALA A 198 -15.31 -13.09 16.28
N HIS A 199 -14.73 -12.04 16.85
CA HIS A 199 -15.32 -11.24 17.91
C HIS A 199 -15.19 -9.75 17.61
N CYS A 200 -16.27 -9.00 17.89
CA CYS A 200 -16.28 -7.56 17.87
C CYS A 200 -17.09 -7.07 19.08
N LEU A 201 -16.55 -6.17 19.87
CA LEU A 201 -17.24 -5.67 21.06
C LEU A 201 -16.73 -4.27 21.48
N TRP A 202 -17.56 -3.58 22.24
CA TRP A 202 -17.16 -2.43 23.02
C TRP A 202 -16.54 -2.93 24.33
N MET A 203 -15.25 -2.67 24.53
CA MET A 203 -14.50 -3.10 25.71
C MET A 203 -14.20 -1.89 26.59
N PRO A 204 -14.50 -1.93 27.91
CA PRO A 204 -14.09 -0.86 28.81
C PRO A 204 -12.61 -0.52 28.64
N LEU A 205 -12.29 0.75 28.48
CA LEU A 205 -10.95 1.23 28.16
C LEU A 205 -9.91 0.77 29.19
N GLY A 206 -10.28 0.81 30.49
CA GLY A 206 -9.42 0.31 31.58
C GLY A 206 -9.13 -1.18 31.43
N GLU A 207 -10.13 -2.01 31.12
CA GLU A 207 -9.97 -3.43 30.89
C GLU A 207 -8.98 -3.70 29.74
N TYR A 208 -9.11 -3.01 28.63
CA TYR A 208 -8.21 -3.14 27.48
C TYR A 208 -6.77 -2.77 27.85
N LEU A 209 -6.58 -1.66 28.55
CA LEU A 209 -5.26 -1.17 28.92
C LEU A 209 -4.56 -2.03 29.98
N ASP A 210 -5.32 -2.72 30.82
CA ASP A 210 -4.79 -3.59 31.88
C ASP A 210 -4.62 -5.05 31.41
N ALA A 211 -5.35 -5.48 30.37
CA ALA A 211 -5.36 -6.87 29.91
C ALA A 211 -3.96 -7.39 29.55
N GLU A 212 -3.52 -8.50 30.15
CA GLU A 212 -2.20 -9.10 29.93
C GLU A 212 -2.00 -9.59 28.49
N HIS A 213 -3.07 -10.03 27.84
CA HIS A 213 -3.04 -10.57 26.46
C HIS A 213 -3.04 -9.48 25.39
N VAL A 214 -3.25 -8.20 25.72
CA VAL A 214 -3.09 -7.07 24.81
C VAL A 214 -1.62 -6.67 24.73
N SER A 215 -1.07 -6.58 23.51
CA SER A 215 0.34 -6.24 23.33
C SER A 215 0.67 -4.85 23.87
N PHE A 216 1.89 -4.69 24.36
CA PHE A 216 2.38 -3.39 24.81
C PHE A 216 2.22 -2.31 23.74
N PHE A 217 2.51 -2.65 22.49
CA PHE A 217 2.34 -1.75 21.36
C PHE A 217 0.88 -1.25 21.24
N ASN A 218 -0.09 -2.17 21.25
CA ASN A 218 -1.50 -1.82 21.13
C ASN A 218 -1.98 -0.91 22.29
N LYS A 219 -1.50 -1.16 23.51
CA LYS A 219 -1.78 -0.27 24.66
C LYS A 219 -1.20 1.13 24.45
N GLN A 220 0.03 1.23 23.91
CA GLN A 220 0.67 2.55 23.68
C GLN A 220 -0.03 3.38 22.61
N ILE A 221 -0.47 2.78 21.53
CA ILE A 221 -1.20 3.51 20.48
C ILE A 221 -2.56 4.02 20.96
N VAL A 222 -3.26 3.24 21.81
CA VAL A 222 -4.52 3.71 22.45
C VAL A 222 -4.24 4.86 23.40
N ARG A 223 -3.21 4.77 24.26
CA ARG A 223 -2.80 5.87 25.14
C ARG A 223 -2.42 7.13 24.35
N ALA A 224 -1.71 6.97 23.23
CA ALA A 224 -1.39 8.09 22.35
C ALA A 224 -2.66 8.74 21.78
N ALA A 225 -3.64 7.95 21.36
CA ALA A 225 -4.90 8.47 20.86
C ALA A 225 -5.72 9.24 21.90
N LEU A 226 -5.58 8.89 23.19
CA LEU A 226 -6.25 9.60 24.29
C LEU A 226 -5.57 10.93 24.63
N SER A 227 -4.24 11.01 24.51
CA SER A 227 -3.46 12.16 25.01
C SER A 227 -2.96 13.11 23.93
N SER A 228 -2.80 12.63 22.69
CA SER A 228 -2.26 13.44 21.60
C SER A 228 -3.34 14.29 20.92
N PRO A 229 -3.08 15.56 20.60
CA PRO A 229 -3.97 16.32 19.72
C PRO A 229 -4.06 15.73 18.32
N GLY A 230 -3.02 14.99 17.87
CA GLY A 230 -2.90 14.47 16.52
C GLY A 230 -2.77 15.55 15.46
N VAL A 231 -2.91 15.16 14.20
CA VAL A 231 -2.93 16.06 13.04
C VAL A 231 -4.25 15.90 12.28
N ALA A 232 -4.78 17.01 11.77
CA ALA A 232 -6.07 17.04 11.06
C ALA A 232 -5.87 17.00 9.54
N PRO A 233 -6.84 16.45 8.79
CA PRO A 233 -6.91 16.67 7.36
C PRO A 233 -6.97 18.17 7.07
N THR A 234 -6.11 18.64 6.17
CA THR A 234 -5.97 20.06 5.86
C THR A 234 -6.07 20.26 4.35
N THR A 235 -6.91 21.20 3.92
CA THR A 235 -7.01 21.62 2.52
C THR A 235 -6.06 22.78 2.28
N MET A 236 -5.20 22.66 1.27
CA MET A 236 -4.31 23.74 0.84
C MET A 236 -4.88 24.39 -0.42
N GLU A 237 -5.10 25.72 -0.39
CA GLU A 237 -5.77 26.46 -1.47
C GLU A 237 -5.06 26.36 -2.84
N ASP A 238 -3.72 26.29 -2.85
CA ASP A 238 -2.94 26.21 -4.09
C ASP A 238 -2.69 24.77 -4.59
N HIS A 239 -3.26 23.77 -3.91
CA HIS A 239 -3.00 22.37 -4.24
C HIS A 239 -4.00 21.85 -5.29
N ARG A 240 -3.46 21.67 -6.49
CA ARG A 240 -4.23 21.17 -7.65
C ARG A 240 -4.41 19.65 -7.50
N ASN A 241 -5.60 19.17 -7.36
CA ASN A 241 -6.07 17.78 -7.24
C ASN A 241 -6.22 17.25 -5.80
N PRO A 242 -7.20 17.73 -5.05
CA PRO A 242 -7.50 17.20 -3.72
C PRO A 242 -7.95 15.73 -3.75
N GLU A 243 -8.39 15.22 -4.89
CA GLU A 243 -8.73 13.81 -5.10
C GLU A 243 -7.50 12.88 -5.09
N LEU A 244 -6.31 13.41 -5.35
CA LEU A 244 -5.05 12.65 -5.39
C LEU A 244 -4.16 12.91 -4.18
N LEU A 245 -4.48 13.92 -3.37
CA LEU A 245 -3.60 14.43 -2.32
C LEU A 245 -4.37 14.65 -1.03
N GLU A 246 -3.86 14.13 0.04
CA GLU A 246 -4.37 14.28 1.39
C GLU A 246 -3.24 14.78 2.30
N PHE A 247 -3.51 15.84 3.05
CA PHE A 247 -2.55 16.42 3.99
C PHE A 247 -3.07 16.32 5.41
N PHE A 248 -2.15 16.04 6.32
CA PHE A 248 -2.41 16.04 7.76
C PHE A 248 -1.45 17.01 8.42
N MET A 249 -1.99 18.05 9.04
CA MET A 249 -1.20 19.11 9.65
C MET A 249 -1.64 19.36 11.11
N PRO A 250 -0.73 19.83 11.99
CA PRO A 250 -1.13 20.36 13.27
C PRO A 250 -2.11 21.54 13.10
N GLU A 251 -3.08 21.66 14.00
CA GLU A 251 -3.98 22.83 14.00
C GLU A 251 -3.22 24.11 14.38
N GLY A 252 -3.68 25.25 13.83
CA GLY A 252 -3.13 26.58 14.16
C GLY A 252 -1.82 26.93 13.43
N LEU A 253 -1.55 26.30 12.31
CA LEU A 253 -0.54 26.76 11.36
C LEU A 253 -1.25 27.65 10.33
N ASP A 254 -1.23 28.97 10.56
CA ASP A 254 -1.66 30.02 9.61
C ASP A 254 -0.56 30.32 8.60
#